data_3f45a332794f3adb65dbbf0134dc8f27
#
_entry.id   3f45a332794f3adb65dbbf0134dc8f27
#
_cell.length_a   1.000
_cell.length_b   1.000
_cell.length_c   1.000
_cell.angle_alpha   90.00
_cell.angle_beta   90.00
_cell.angle_gamma   90.00
#
_symmetry.space_group_name_H-M   'P 1'
#
loop_
_entity.id
_entity.type
_entity.pdbx_description
1 polymer ?
#
loop_
_entity_poly.entity_id
_entity_poly.type
_entity_poly.pdbx_seq_one_letter_code
_entity_poly.pdbx_strand_id
1 'polypeptide(L)'
;MSNDTTSFIKKYRQRFINQWFACGPGSWDTLLVSRNEIERCKKVLKNNSQNVHNNNQSDLNWAKHVKECALHPDTNEPIPFPFRMSAHVPMNTILLVGMLGATTRNQHFFWQTLNQTFNAFQFYANRNKSNHVSTKTLGIATVAAVCGATGSVFIMDNWMKKLKSRNRSTL
;
A
#
# COMPACT_ATOMS: atom_id res chain seq x y z
N MET A 1 -30.86 -2.63 -16.15
CA MET A 1 -29.72 -3.27 -15.44
C MET A 1 -28.32 -2.97 -16.01
N SER A 2 -28.16 -2.42 -17.21
CA SER A 2 -26.83 -2.18 -17.82
C SER A 2 -26.11 -0.87 -17.37
N ASN A 3 -26.84 0.15 -16.96
CA ASN A 3 -26.23 1.45 -16.60
C ASN A 3 -25.51 1.46 -15.25
N ASP A 4 -25.97 0.68 -14.28
CA ASP A 4 -25.36 0.61 -12.94
C ASP A 4 -24.00 -0.10 -12.96
N THR A 5 -23.90 -1.20 -13.71
CA THR A 5 -22.65 -1.95 -13.82
C THR A 5 -21.56 -1.13 -14.52
N THR A 6 -21.92 -0.36 -15.55
CA THR A 6 -20.97 0.49 -16.27
C THR A 6 -20.49 1.66 -15.41
N SER A 7 -21.38 2.26 -14.61
CA SER A 7 -21.04 3.29 -13.63
C SER A 7 -20.12 2.77 -12.54
N PHE A 8 -20.40 1.57 -12.03
CA PHE A 8 -19.59 0.89 -11.02
C PHE A 8 -18.17 0.61 -11.54
N ILE A 9 -18.04 0.02 -12.73
CA ILE A 9 -16.75 -0.28 -13.37
C ILE A 9 -15.93 1.00 -13.61
N LYS A 10 -16.57 2.08 -14.09
CA LYS A 10 -15.90 3.38 -14.27
C LYS A 10 -15.36 3.93 -12.97
N LYS A 11 -16.12 3.84 -11.88
CA LYS A 11 -15.73 4.31 -10.54
C LYS A 11 -14.53 3.51 -9.99
N TYR A 12 -14.53 2.18 -10.15
CA TYR A 12 -13.42 1.34 -9.71
C TYR A 12 -12.16 1.54 -10.55
N ARG A 13 -12.30 1.61 -11.88
CA ARG A 13 -11.19 1.92 -12.78
C ARG A 13 -10.55 3.26 -12.44
N GLN A 14 -11.35 4.30 -12.20
CA GLN A 14 -10.82 5.61 -11.85
C GLN A 14 -10.10 5.57 -10.49
N ARG A 15 -10.64 4.86 -9.49
CA ARG A 15 -9.97 4.66 -8.21
C ARG A 15 -8.64 3.93 -8.35
N PHE A 16 -8.58 2.87 -9.16
CA PHE A 16 -7.35 2.14 -9.44
C PHE A 16 -6.29 3.03 -10.10
N ILE A 17 -6.69 3.82 -11.10
CA ILE A 17 -5.81 4.77 -11.78
C ILE A 17 -5.28 5.81 -10.79
N ASN A 18 -6.15 6.40 -9.97
CA ASN A 18 -5.76 7.39 -8.98
C ASN A 18 -4.80 6.81 -7.93
N GLN A 19 -5.05 5.58 -7.45
CA GLN A 19 -4.15 4.88 -6.54
C GLN A 19 -2.80 4.58 -7.18
N TRP A 20 -2.78 4.18 -8.45
CA TRP A 20 -1.55 3.96 -9.20
C TRP A 20 -0.69 5.23 -9.28
N PHE A 21 -1.31 6.36 -9.63
CA PHE A 21 -0.61 7.65 -9.65
C PHE A 21 -0.21 8.13 -8.26
N ALA A 22 -1.00 7.82 -7.23
CA ALA A 22 -0.67 8.14 -5.84
C ALA A 22 0.55 7.36 -5.32
N CYS A 23 0.88 6.21 -5.90
CA CYS A 23 2.10 5.45 -5.58
C CYS A 23 3.34 5.94 -6.36
N GLY A 24 3.14 6.75 -7.41
CA GLY A 24 4.21 7.19 -8.32
C GLY A 24 5.16 8.24 -7.70
N PRO A 25 6.28 8.53 -8.39
CA PRO A 25 7.27 9.52 -7.92
C PRO A 25 6.70 10.92 -7.71
N GLY A 26 5.65 11.30 -8.45
CA GLY A 26 4.98 12.59 -8.32
C GLY A 26 4.16 12.77 -7.05
N SER A 27 3.99 11.73 -6.22
CA SER A 27 3.23 11.79 -4.97
C SER A 27 4.12 11.86 -3.71
N TRP A 28 5.44 11.88 -3.87
CA TRP A 28 6.38 11.91 -2.75
C TRP A 28 6.32 13.20 -1.95
N ASP A 29 5.90 14.30 -2.56
CA ASP A 29 5.59 15.57 -1.92
C ASP A 29 4.50 15.46 -0.85
N THR A 30 3.56 14.52 -1.01
CA THR A 30 2.50 14.24 -0.03
C THR A 30 2.94 13.31 1.10
N LEU A 31 4.13 12.73 1.02
CA LEU A 31 4.65 11.74 1.98
C LEU A 31 4.65 12.29 3.40
N LEU A 32 5.20 13.48 3.58
CA LEU A 32 5.41 14.14 4.88
C LEU A 32 4.37 15.24 5.17
N VAL A 33 3.26 15.26 4.45
CA VAL A 33 2.21 16.26 4.68
C VAL A 33 1.72 16.21 6.12
N SER A 34 1.77 17.36 6.80
CA SER A 34 1.39 17.49 8.19
C SER A 34 -0.13 17.38 8.38
N ARG A 35 -0.57 17.08 9.60
CA ARG A 35 -2.00 17.06 9.93
C ARG A 35 -2.68 18.39 9.68
N ASN A 36 -1.99 19.51 9.98
CA ASN A 36 -2.51 20.87 9.77
C ASN A 36 -2.77 21.14 8.29
N GLU A 37 -1.86 20.71 7.41
CA GLU A 37 -2.01 20.86 5.97
C GLU A 37 -3.14 19.96 5.43
N ILE A 38 -3.29 18.74 5.95
CA ILE A 38 -4.41 17.87 5.61
C ILE A 38 -5.76 18.55 5.96
N GLU A 39 -5.88 19.15 7.13
CA GLU A 39 -7.10 19.85 7.54
C GLU A 39 -7.35 21.11 6.69
N ARG A 40 -6.28 21.83 6.30
CA ARG A 40 -6.38 22.94 5.34
C ARG A 40 -6.93 22.46 3.99
N CYS A 41 -6.38 21.36 3.45
CA CYS A 41 -6.84 20.77 2.19
C CYS A 41 -8.31 20.32 2.25
N LYS A 42 -8.75 19.74 3.38
CA LYS A 42 -10.16 19.38 3.59
C LYS A 42 -11.07 20.61 3.54
N LYS A 43 -10.66 21.73 4.17
CA LYS A 43 -11.41 22.99 4.13
C LYS A 43 -11.52 23.54 2.71
N VAL A 44 -10.40 23.54 1.95
CA VAL A 44 -10.37 23.97 0.54
C VAL A 44 -11.36 23.15 -0.30
N LEU A 45 -11.35 21.81 -0.15
CA LEU A 45 -12.27 20.93 -0.87
C LEU A 45 -13.72 21.14 -0.49
N LYS A 46 -14.01 21.40 0.79
CA LYS A 46 -15.37 21.69 1.27
C LYS A 46 -15.88 23.02 0.72
N ASN A 47 -15.06 24.07 0.76
CA ASN A 47 -15.44 25.39 0.23
C ASN A 47 -15.69 25.34 -1.28
N ASN A 48 -14.87 24.60 -2.04
CA ASN A 48 -15.08 24.44 -3.47
C ASN A 48 -16.39 23.69 -3.78
N SER A 49 -16.79 22.73 -2.96
CA SER A 49 -18.07 22.01 -3.12
C SER A 49 -19.30 22.90 -2.83
N GLN A 50 -19.11 23.98 -2.10
CA GLN A 50 -20.16 24.97 -1.75
C GLN A 50 -20.21 26.17 -2.71
N ASN A 51 -19.55 26.10 -3.91
CA ASN A 51 -19.47 27.17 -4.90
C ASN A 51 -18.88 28.51 -4.36
N VAL A 52 -18.11 28.48 -3.31
CA VAL A 52 -17.34 29.64 -2.84
C VAL A 52 -16.13 29.81 -3.76
N HIS A 53 -16.29 30.62 -4.79
CA HIS A 53 -15.41 30.77 -5.95
C HIS A 53 -14.13 31.57 -5.66
N ASN A 54 -13.38 31.23 -4.60
CA ASN A 54 -12.19 32.01 -4.19
C ASN A 54 -10.92 31.17 -4.00
N ASN A 55 -10.88 29.95 -4.53
CA ASN A 55 -9.69 29.11 -4.42
C ASN A 55 -8.90 29.13 -5.73
N ASN A 56 -7.58 29.38 -5.64
CA ASN A 56 -6.68 29.21 -6.78
C ASN A 56 -6.75 27.77 -7.28
N GLN A 57 -6.73 27.57 -8.59
CA GLN A 57 -6.79 26.23 -9.21
C GLN A 57 -5.64 25.34 -8.75
N SER A 58 -4.48 25.91 -8.45
CA SER A 58 -3.32 25.19 -7.89
C SER A 58 -3.60 24.61 -6.51
N ASP A 59 -4.22 25.41 -5.61
CA ASP A 59 -4.58 24.97 -4.26
C ASP A 59 -5.63 23.85 -4.31
N LEU A 60 -6.56 23.92 -5.24
CA LEU A 60 -7.57 22.90 -5.43
C LEU A 60 -6.95 21.59 -5.95
N ASN A 61 -6.02 21.67 -6.89
CA ASN A 61 -5.32 20.49 -7.42
C ASN A 61 -4.46 19.83 -6.34
N TRP A 62 -3.74 20.65 -5.56
CA TRP A 62 -2.99 20.16 -4.41
C TRP A 62 -3.88 19.47 -3.38
N ALA A 63 -5.00 20.10 -3.00
CA ALA A 63 -5.93 19.52 -2.04
C ALA A 63 -6.54 18.20 -2.51
N LYS A 64 -6.83 18.05 -3.81
CA LYS A 64 -7.27 16.78 -4.40
C LYS A 64 -6.17 15.73 -4.32
N HIS A 65 -4.94 16.10 -4.66
CA HIS A 65 -3.79 15.20 -4.60
C HIS A 65 -3.52 14.70 -3.18
N VAL A 66 -3.50 15.60 -2.20
CA VAL A 66 -3.38 15.23 -0.76
C VAL A 66 -4.51 14.31 -0.31
N LYS A 67 -5.75 14.57 -0.76
CA LYS A 67 -6.89 13.72 -0.45
C LYS A 67 -6.69 12.30 -0.95
N GLU A 68 -6.23 12.12 -2.17
CA GLU A 68 -6.04 10.79 -2.79
C GLU A 68 -4.88 10.01 -2.15
N CYS A 69 -3.82 10.72 -1.71
CA CYS A 69 -2.60 10.09 -1.20
C CYS A 69 -2.59 9.85 0.31
N ALA A 70 -3.23 10.74 1.09
CA ALA A 70 -3.08 10.77 2.54
C ALA A 70 -4.37 10.54 3.33
N LEU A 71 -5.54 10.50 2.67
CA LEU A 71 -6.83 10.28 3.31
C LEU A 71 -7.45 8.96 2.91
N HIS A 72 -8.12 8.33 3.86
CA HIS A 72 -8.91 7.13 3.60
C HIS A 72 -10.09 7.45 2.65
N PRO A 73 -10.29 6.69 1.57
CA PRO A 73 -11.25 7.02 0.51
C PRO A 73 -12.70 7.15 0.97
N ASP A 74 -13.09 6.39 2.00
CA ASP A 74 -14.50 6.38 2.47
C ASP A 74 -14.72 7.26 3.69
N THR A 75 -13.78 7.29 4.66
CA THR A 75 -13.96 8.03 5.93
C THR A 75 -13.33 9.40 5.92
N ASN A 76 -12.50 9.74 4.94
CA ASN A 76 -11.68 10.96 4.90
C ASN A 76 -10.82 11.16 6.17
N GLU A 77 -10.55 10.08 6.92
CA GLU A 77 -9.62 10.10 8.04
C GLU A 77 -8.17 10.08 7.54
N PRO A 78 -7.24 10.78 8.20
CA PRO A 78 -5.83 10.76 7.79
C PRO A 78 -5.21 9.39 8.04
N ILE A 79 -4.61 8.82 7.00
CA ILE A 79 -3.86 7.58 7.08
C ILE A 79 -2.50 7.85 7.74
N PRO A 80 -2.05 7.01 8.70
CA PRO A 80 -0.71 7.12 9.28
C PRO A 80 0.39 7.07 8.21
N PHE A 81 1.44 7.87 8.38
CA PHE A 81 2.51 8.07 7.41
C PHE A 81 3.01 6.78 6.72
N PRO A 82 3.39 5.69 7.43
CA PRO A 82 3.98 4.52 6.76
C PRO A 82 3.01 3.80 5.81
N PHE A 83 1.70 3.99 6.03
CA PHE A 83 0.64 3.27 5.30
C PHE A 83 -0.07 4.14 4.26
N ARG A 84 0.37 5.38 4.04
CA ARG A 84 -0.10 6.21 2.93
C ARG A 84 0.28 5.59 1.60
N MET A 85 -0.55 5.78 0.58
CA MET A 85 -0.24 5.28 -0.77
C MET A 85 1.05 5.88 -1.32
N SER A 86 1.34 7.15 -1.00
CA SER A 86 2.63 7.79 -1.35
C SER A 86 3.86 7.14 -0.69
N ALA A 87 3.70 6.50 0.47
CA ALA A 87 4.76 5.79 1.15
C ALA A 87 5.01 4.36 0.61
N HIS A 88 4.12 3.84 -0.22
CA HIS A 88 4.17 2.45 -0.67
C HIS A 88 5.51 2.09 -1.34
N VAL A 89 5.95 2.87 -2.30
CA VAL A 89 7.19 2.62 -3.03
C VAL A 89 8.43 2.71 -2.13
N PRO A 90 8.67 3.83 -1.39
CA PRO A 90 9.85 3.93 -0.54
C PRO A 90 9.88 2.88 0.57
N MET A 91 8.74 2.55 1.19
CA MET A 91 8.69 1.53 2.23
C MET A 91 8.96 0.12 1.69
N ASN A 92 8.38 -0.24 0.54
CA ASN A 92 8.68 -1.52 -0.11
C ASN A 92 10.12 -1.61 -0.60
N THR A 93 10.74 -0.50 -1.01
CA THR A 93 12.15 -0.47 -1.38
C THR A 93 13.04 -0.82 -0.18
N ILE A 94 12.76 -0.25 0.99
CA ILE A 94 13.49 -0.59 2.23
C ILE A 94 13.34 -2.08 2.57
N LEU A 95 12.12 -2.60 2.49
CA LEU A 95 11.84 -4.01 2.76
C LEU A 95 12.56 -4.93 1.75
N LEU A 96 12.55 -4.57 0.47
CA LEU A 96 13.23 -5.32 -0.58
C LEU A 96 14.75 -5.34 -0.36
N VAL A 97 15.36 -4.20 -0.06
CA VAL A 97 16.81 -4.13 0.24
C VAL A 97 17.14 -5.01 1.46
N GLY A 98 16.31 -4.97 2.50
CA GLY A 98 16.49 -5.83 3.68
C GLY A 98 16.38 -7.33 3.35
N MET A 99 15.39 -7.71 2.50
CA MET A 99 15.24 -9.10 2.06
C MET A 99 16.41 -9.58 1.19
N LEU A 100 16.91 -8.74 0.28
CA LEU A 100 18.06 -9.07 -0.57
C LEU A 100 19.37 -9.14 0.21
N GLY A 101 19.52 -8.32 1.27
CA GLY A 101 20.68 -8.33 2.16
C GLY A 101 20.66 -9.44 3.20
N ALA A 102 19.56 -10.18 3.33
CA ALA A 102 19.45 -11.27 4.28
C ALA A 102 20.35 -12.46 3.87
N THR A 103 21.25 -12.88 4.78
CA THR A 103 22.20 -13.98 4.55
C THR A 103 21.90 -15.20 5.43
N THR A 104 21.19 -14.99 6.54
CA THR A 104 20.84 -16.07 7.49
C THR A 104 19.35 -16.39 7.43
N ARG A 105 18.97 -17.61 7.82
CA ARG A 105 17.56 -18.03 7.88
C ARG A 105 16.71 -17.12 8.76
N ASN A 106 17.25 -16.69 9.91
CA ASN A 106 16.53 -15.81 10.82
C ASN A 106 16.28 -14.42 10.21
N GLN A 107 17.26 -13.88 9.46
CA GLN A 107 17.09 -12.64 8.73
C GLN A 107 16.02 -12.77 7.63
N HIS A 108 16.03 -13.85 6.84
CA HIS A 108 14.99 -14.11 5.85
C HIS A 108 13.62 -14.22 6.50
N PHE A 109 13.49 -14.97 7.61
CA PHE A 109 12.24 -15.05 8.36
C PHE A 109 11.76 -13.69 8.85
N PHE A 110 12.65 -12.90 9.45
CA PHE A 110 12.35 -11.56 9.95
C PHE A 110 11.85 -10.64 8.83
N TRP A 111 12.60 -10.53 7.75
CA TRP A 111 12.24 -9.63 6.65
C TRP A 111 10.96 -10.06 5.91
N GLN A 112 10.75 -11.37 5.74
CA GLN A 112 9.51 -11.88 5.15
C GLN A 112 8.30 -11.59 6.06
N THR A 113 8.43 -11.82 7.35
CA THR A 113 7.38 -11.52 8.33
C THR A 113 7.06 -10.02 8.33
N LEU A 114 8.09 -9.18 8.36
CA LEU A 114 7.92 -7.72 8.33
C LEU A 114 7.23 -7.26 7.05
N ASN A 115 7.64 -7.79 5.89
CA ASN A 115 7.02 -7.49 4.59
C ASN A 115 5.54 -7.87 4.54
N GLN A 116 5.20 -9.10 4.96
CA GLN A 116 3.79 -9.54 4.95
C GLN A 116 2.94 -8.74 5.94
N THR A 117 3.48 -8.44 7.11
CA THR A 117 2.82 -7.62 8.12
C THR A 117 2.59 -6.20 7.61
N PHE A 118 3.60 -5.59 7.01
CA PHE A 118 3.48 -4.26 6.40
C PHE A 118 2.39 -4.24 5.32
N ASN A 119 2.40 -5.20 4.40
CA ASN A 119 1.40 -5.31 3.35
C ASN A 119 -0.03 -5.49 3.92
N ALA A 120 -0.19 -6.26 5.00
CA ALA A 120 -1.47 -6.42 5.67
C ALA A 120 -1.97 -5.11 6.29
N PHE A 121 -1.10 -4.33 6.94
CA PHE A 121 -1.45 -3.01 7.48
C PHE A 121 -1.73 -2.01 6.37
N GLN A 122 -0.94 -2.02 5.29
CA GLN A 122 -1.16 -1.19 4.11
C GLN A 122 -2.55 -1.47 3.51
N PHE A 123 -2.89 -2.75 3.32
CA PHE A 123 -4.21 -3.15 2.85
C PHE A 123 -5.31 -2.70 3.82
N TYR A 124 -5.14 -2.92 5.12
CA TYR A 124 -6.10 -2.53 6.14
C TYR A 124 -6.37 -1.02 6.15
N ALA A 125 -5.32 -0.21 6.04
CA ALA A 125 -5.39 1.25 6.09
C ALA A 125 -6.04 1.86 4.83
N ASN A 126 -5.94 1.18 3.67
CA ASN A 126 -6.41 1.70 2.39
C ASN A 126 -7.64 0.97 1.85
N ARG A 127 -8.14 -0.05 2.56
CA ARG A 127 -9.28 -0.86 2.11
C ARG A 127 -10.56 -0.04 2.04
N ASN A 128 -11.42 -0.39 1.10
CA ASN A 128 -12.77 0.13 1.02
C ASN A 128 -13.61 -0.43 2.19
N LYS A 129 -14.20 0.42 3.04
CA LYS A 129 -15.05 -0.02 4.17
C LYS A 129 -16.37 -0.66 3.71
N SER A 130 -16.77 -0.39 2.46
CA SER A 130 -17.94 -1.06 1.85
C SER A 130 -17.70 -2.57 1.60
N ASN A 131 -16.44 -3.00 1.57
CA ASN A 131 -16.08 -4.40 1.41
C ASN A 131 -15.72 -4.97 2.80
N HIS A 132 -16.69 -5.64 3.44
CA HIS A 132 -16.58 -6.16 4.80
C HIS A 132 -15.63 -7.37 4.90
N VAL A 133 -14.33 -7.13 4.75
CA VAL A 133 -13.34 -8.13 5.15
C VAL A 133 -13.19 -8.08 6.66
N SER A 134 -13.57 -9.14 7.34
CA SER A 134 -13.42 -9.26 8.79
C SER A 134 -11.94 -9.14 9.19
N THR A 135 -11.66 -8.47 10.31
CA THR A 135 -10.32 -8.39 10.89
C THR A 135 -9.73 -9.78 11.18
N LYS A 136 -10.59 -10.75 11.54
CA LYS A 136 -10.19 -12.16 11.72
C LYS A 136 -9.71 -12.78 10.41
N THR A 137 -10.45 -12.57 9.32
CA THR A 137 -10.06 -13.07 7.98
C THR A 137 -8.74 -12.44 7.52
N LEU A 138 -8.55 -11.15 7.75
CA LEU A 138 -7.28 -10.48 7.44
C LEU A 138 -6.12 -11.05 8.26
N GLY A 139 -6.32 -11.30 9.56
CA GLY A 139 -5.31 -11.92 10.42
C GLY A 139 -4.91 -13.32 9.94
N ILE A 140 -5.89 -14.17 9.64
CA ILE A 140 -5.65 -15.53 9.11
C ILE A 140 -4.91 -15.46 7.77
N ALA A 141 -5.33 -14.59 6.86
CA ALA A 141 -4.68 -14.41 5.56
C ALA A 141 -3.22 -13.93 5.72
N THR A 142 -2.96 -13.02 6.66
CA THR A 142 -1.60 -12.54 6.96
C THR A 142 -0.71 -13.67 7.48
N VAL A 143 -1.21 -14.47 8.45
CA VAL A 143 -0.46 -15.63 8.97
C VAL A 143 -0.19 -16.63 7.85
N ALA A 144 -1.18 -16.97 7.03
CA ALA A 144 -1.01 -17.87 5.90
C ALA A 144 0.03 -17.34 4.89
N ALA A 145 0.02 -16.03 4.61
CA ALA A 145 0.99 -15.39 3.72
C ALA A 145 2.42 -15.43 4.30
N VAL A 146 2.59 -15.19 5.61
CA VAL A 146 3.89 -15.32 6.28
C VAL A 146 4.39 -16.76 6.21
N CYS A 147 3.55 -17.75 6.54
CA CYS A 147 3.91 -19.16 6.48
C CYS A 147 4.28 -19.59 5.04
N GLY A 148 3.49 -19.18 4.05
CA GLY A 148 3.74 -19.47 2.64
C GLY A 148 5.05 -18.85 2.12
N ALA A 149 5.27 -17.56 2.39
CA ALA A 149 6.46 -16.85 1.98
C ALA A 149 7.72 -17.42 2.65
N THR A 150 7.66 -17.68 3.94
CA THR A 150 8.79 -18.28 4.70
C THR A 150 9.03 -19.72 4.27
N GLY A 151 7.96 -20.51 4.11
CA GLY A 151 8.06 -21.91 3.68
C GLY A 151 8.69 -22.03 2.29
N SER A 152 8.35 -21.16 1.35
CA SER A 152 8.95 -21.16 0.00
C SER A 152 10.45 -20.88 0.02
N VAL A 153 10.92 -19.97 0.88
CA VAL A 153 12.36 -19.70 1.06
C VAL A 153 13.08 -20.92 1.59
N PHE A 154 12.53 -21.61 2.60
CA PHE A 154 13.15 -22.82 3.15
C PHE A 154 13.17 -24.00 2.16
N ILE A 155 12.11 -24.19 1.40
CA ILE A 155 12.06 -25.22 0.36
C ILE A 155 13.12 -24.93 -0.71
N MET A 156 13.23 -23.69 -1.18
CA MET A 156 14.20 -23.30 -2.19
C MET A 156 15.65 -23.47 -1.68
N ASP A 157 15.94 -23.04 -0.45
CA ASP A 157 17.26 -23.20 0.16
C ASP A 157 17.67 -24.68 0.27
N ASN A 158 16.77 -25.55 0.73
CA ASN A 158 17.00 -26.97 0.80
C ASN A 158 17.20 -27.61 -0.58
N TRP A 159 16.44 -27.17 -1.58
CA TRP A 159 16.58 -27.66 -2.96
C TRP A 159 17.92 -27.24 -3.57
N MET A 160 18.32 -25.98 -3.40
CA MET A 160 19.62 -25.47 -3.85
C MET A 160 20.79 -26.24 -3.21
N LYS A 161 20.72 -26.58 -1.91
CA LYS A 161 21.71 -27.39 -1.21
C LYS A 161 21.82 -28.80 -1.79
N LYS A 162 20.69 -29.44 -2.12
CA LYS A 162 20.66 -30.75 -2.77
C LYS A 162 21.29 -30.70 -4.18
N LEU A 163 21.00 -29.67 -4.98
CA LEU A 163 21.60 -29.51 -6.31
C LEU A 163 23.12 -29.33 -6.22
N LYS A 164 23.59 -28.49 -5.27
CA LYS A 164 25.04 -28.26 -5.07
C LYS A 164 25.76 -29.49 -4.59
N SER A 165 25.13 -30.31 -3.75
CA SER A 165 25.69 -31.62 -3.31
C SER A 165 25.79 -32.59 -4.47
N ARG A 166 24.78 -32.68 -5.33
CA ARG A 166 24.78 -33.59 -6.49
C ARG A 166 25.85 -33.25 -7.52
N ASN A 167 26.08 -31.94 -7.79
CA ASN A 167 27.16 -31.51 -8.69
C ASN A 167 28.57 -31.76 -8.15
N ARG A 168 28.75 -31.86 -6.81
CA ARG A 168 30.05 -32.22 -6.21
C ARG A 168 30.38 -33.69 -6.30
N SER A 169 29.40 -34.57 -6.44
CA SER A 169 29.62 -36.04 -6.53
C SER A 169 29.85 -36.50 -7.97
N THR A 170 29.80 -35.60 -8.95
CA THR A 170 30.03 -35.88 -10.38
C THR A 170 31.35 -35.31 -10.92
N LEU A 171 32.16 -34.70 -10.07
CA LEU A 171 33.55 -34.28 -10.32
C LEU A 171 34.52 -35.13 -9.47
#